data_f062155a0e0d4772352cfc6a52df9935
#
_entry.id   f062155a0e0d4772352cfc6a52df9935
#
_cell.length_a   1.000
_cell.length_b   1.000
_cell.length_c   1.000
_cell.angle_alpha   90.00
_cell.angle_beta   90.00
_cell.angle_gamma   90.00
#
_symmetry.space_group_name_H-M   'P 1'
#
loop_
_entity.id
_entity.type
_entity.pdbx_description
1 polymer ?
#
loop_
_entity_poly.entity_id
_entity_poly.type
_entity_poly.pdbx_seq_one_letter_code
_entity_poly.pdbx_strand_id
1 'polypeptide(L)'
;MEILRPHIISSILEHAKADYPNECCGLVIQNSRKQQYIPCRNTASVPTEQFSLHPEDYAAAEDAGTIVAIAHSHPDATTQPSQLDIAQCDLSQLPWVIVSWPEGDIRTLMPSEGIKPLLKRPFVHGIWDCYAIVRDWYRLERNIELPDFPRTDGWWNRGENLYMQHYASAGFIECSGELQTGDVIIMQVQAREPNHAGVYLGDGLMLHHMYGQLSNRVSYSGYWQERTIVILRYTELNEIGFFLISK
;
A
#
# COMPACT_ATOMS: atom_id res chain seq x y z
N MET A 1 -16.97 -9.98 -19.46
CA MET A 1 -18.24 -9.32 -19.05
C MET A 1 -17.94 -7.82 -19.01
N GLU A 2 -18.71 -7.03 -19.76
CA GLU A 2 -18.48 -5.57 -19.84
C GLU A 2 -18.86 -4.97 -18.47
N ILE A 3 -17.86 -4.47 -17.74
CA ILE A 3 -18.02 -3.98 -16.36
C ILE A 3 -18.82 -2.67 -16.36
N LEU A 4 -18.66 -1.85 -17.39
CA LEU A 4 -19.28 -0.53 -17.51
C LEU A 4 -20.20 -0.43 -18.74
N ARG A 5 -21.27 0.30 -18.58
CA ARG A 5 -22.17 0.65 -19.68
C ARG A 5 -21.61 1.81 -20.53
N PRO A 6 -21.91 1.91 -21.85
CA PRO A 6 -21.35 2.94 -22.72
C PRO A 6 -21.54 4.39 -22.23
N HIS A 7 -22.69 4.72 -21.64
CA HIS A 7 -22.93 6.06 -21.11
C HIS A 7 -22.03 6.42 -19.91
N ILE A 8 -21.60 5.43 -19.11
CA ILE A 8 -20.64 5.66 -18.03
C ILE A 8 -19.28 6.06 -18.61
N ILE A 9 -18.84 5.36 -19.64
CA ILE A 9 -17.59 5.66 -20.36
C ILE A 9 -17.63 7.08 -20.92
N SER A 10 -18.74 7.46 -21.56
CA SER A 10 -18.90 8.83 -22.08
C SER A 10 -18.79 9.87 -20.96
N SER A 11 -19.43 9.63 -19.80
CA SER A 11 -19.35 10.55 -18.67
C SER A 11 -17.94 10.67 -18.10
N ILE A 12 -17.16 9.57 -18.06
CA ILE A 12 -15.75 9.60 -17.61
C ILE A 12 -14.92 10.44 -18.60
N LEU A 13 -15.08 10.24 -19.91
CA LEU A 13 -14.35 11.01 -20.93
C LEU A 13 -14.71 12.50 -20.93
N GLU A 14 -15.98 12.84 -20.71
CA GLU A 14 -16.42 14.24 -20.53
C GLU A 14 -15.75 14.88 -19.32
N HIS A 15 -15.64 14.16 -18.20
CA HIS A 15 -14.95 14.62 -17.00
C HIS A 15 -13.44 14.78 -17.27
N ALA A 16 -12.80 13.81 -17.93
CA ALA A 16 -11.38 13.89 -18.31
C ALA A 16 -11.09 15.13 -19.18
N LYS A 17 -11.98 15.45 -20.12
CA LYS A 17 -11.90 16.65 -20.93
C LYS A 17 -12.04 17.94 -20.11
N ALA A 18 -12.95 17.94 -19.13
CA ALA A 18 -13.22 19.13 -18.31
C ALA A 18 -12.08 19.46 -17.34
N ASP A 19 -11.43 18.42 -16.78
CA ASP A 19 -10.36 18.58 -15.79
C ASP A 19 -8.97 18.72 -16.41
N TYR A 20 -8.83 18.43 -17.72
CA TYR A 20 -7.54 18.56 -18.40
C TYR A 20 -6.91 19.94 -18.14
N PRO A 21 -5.61 20.05 -17.80
CA PRO A 21 -4.56 19.02 -17.87
C PRO A 21 -4.38 18.17 -16.58
N ASN A 22 -5.30 18.24 -15.63
CA ASN A 22 -5.25 17.41 -14.44
C ASN A 22 -5.88 16.03 -14.71
N GLU A 23 -5.48 15.04 -13.93
CA GLU A 23 -6.22 13.77 -13.87
C GLU A 23 -7.60 14.00 -13.29
N CYS A 24 -8.66 13.65 -14.02
CA CYS A 24 -9.97 13.50 -13.41
C CYS A 24 -10.02 12.21 -12.59
N CYS A 25 -10.85 12.18 -11.57
CA CYS A 25 -11.11 10.96 -10.81
C CYS A 25 -12.59 10.89 -10.40
N GLY A 26 -13.09 9.68 -10.18
CA GLY A 26 -14.46 9.49 -9.77
C GLY A 26 -14.82 8.04 -9.51
N LEU A 27 -16.06 7.83 -9.13
CA LEU A 27 -16.58 6.55 -8.67
C LEU A 27 -17.75 6.10 -9.57
N VAL A 28 -17.76 4.82 -9.90
CA VAL A 28 -18.94 4.22 -10.54
C VAL A 28 -19.72 3.49 -9.47
N ILE A 29 -20.97 3.92 -9.28
CA ILE A 29 -21.89 3.30 -8.35
C ILE A 29 -22.94 2.48 -9.07
N GLN A 30 -23.41 1.44 -8.39
CA GLN A 30 -24.54 0.61 -8.78
C GLN A 30 -25.67 0.81 -7.80
N ASN A 31 -26.81 1.32 -8.29
CA ASN A 31 -28.04 1.40 -7.51
C ASN A 31 -29.13 0.57 -8.22
N SER A 32 -29.54 -0.54 -7.60
CA SER A 32 -30.44 -1.53 -8.21
C SER A 32 -29.88 -2.03 -9.57
N ARG A 33 -30.48 -1.60 -10.70
CA ARG A 33 -30.06 -1.98 -12.07
C ARG A 33 -29.38 -0.84 -12.83
N LYS A 34 -29.16 0.32 -12.21
CA LYS A 34 -28.59 1.49 -12.87
C LYS A 34 -27.17 1.72 -12.38
N GLN A 35 -26.27 1.91 -13.33
CA GLN A 35 -24.94 2.43 -13.05
C GLN A 35 -24.94 3.94 -13.23
N GLN A 36 -24.18 4.64 -12.41
CA GLN A 36 -23.94 6.07 -12.48
C GLN A 36 -22.46 6.35 -12.21
N TYR A 37 -21.88 7.27 -12.97
CA TYR A 37 -20.58 7.85 -12.68
C TYR A 37 -20.76 9.07 -11.79
N ILE A 38 -19.99 9.15 -10.72
CA ILE A 38 -19.93 10.28 -9.79
C ILE A 38 -18.55 10.91 -9.95
N PRO A 39 -18.45 12.08 -10.60
CA PRO A 39 -17.20 12.85 -10.61
C PRO A 39 -16.81 13.25 -9.20
N CYS A 40 -15.52 13.11 -8.85
CA CYS A 40 -14.98 13.45 -7.56
C CYS A 40 -13.87 14.49 -7.71
N ARG A 41 -13.66 15.29 -6.68
CA ARG A 41 -12.55 16.24 -6.60
C ARG A 41 -11.22 15.49 -6.50
N ASN A 42 -10.25 15.88 -7.32
CA ASN A 42 -8.87 15.40 -7.19
C ASN A 42 -8.13 16.30 -6.20
N THR A 43 -7.72 15.74 -5.05
CA THR A 43 -7.00 16.45 -3.97
C THR A 43 -5.51 16.13 -3.93
N ALA A 44 -4.97 15.49 -4.97
CA ALA A 44 -3.55 15.19 -5.05
C ALA A 44 -2.69 16.47 -5.10
N SER A 45 -1.49 16.41 -4.55
CA SER A 45 -0.54 17.53 -4.55
C SER A 45 0.01 17.86 -5.94
N VAL A 46 0.05 16.87 -6.84
CA VAL A 46 0.44 16.99 -8.24
C VAL A 46 -0.67 16.40 -9.11
N PRO A 47 -1.78 17.12 -9.31
CA PRO A 47 -2.98 16.57 -9.93
C PRO A 47 -2.81 16.25 -11.42
N THR A 48 -1.74 16.69 -12.07
CA THR A 48 -1.38 16.36 -13.46
C THR A 48 -0.73 14.98 -13.61
N GLU A 49 -0.31 14.33 -12.51
CA GLU A 49 0.46 13.08 -12.51
C GLU A 49 -0.17 12.00 -11.64
N GLN A 50 -1.13 12.36 -10.80
CA GLN A 50 -1.79 11.44 -9.87
C GLN A 50 -3.12 12.01 -9.37
N PHE A 51 -3.94 11.14 -8.81
CA PHE A 51 -5.18 11.55 -8.18
C PHE A 51 -5.29 11.07 -6.72
N SER A 52 -6.11 11.80 -5.98
CA SER A 52 -6.57 11.43 -4.64
C SER A 52 -8.03 11.83 -4.51
N LEU A 53 -8.90 10.86 -4.28
CA LEU A 53 -10.34 11.11 -4.11
C LEU A 53 -10.60 11.91 -2.84
N HIS A 54 -11.41 12.97 -2.95
CA HIS A 54 -11.83 13.73 -1.76
C HIS A 54 -12.69 12.84 -0.85
N PRO A 55 -12.41 12.76 0.47
CA PRO A 55 -13.12 11.85 1.37
C PRO A 55 -14.64 12.08 1.43
N GLU A 56 -15.10 13.32 1.36
CA GLU A 56 -16.55 13.62 1.36
C GLU A 56 -17.24 13.14 0.09
N ASP A 57 -16.55 13.21 -1.08
CA ASP A 57 -17.11 12.75 -2.35
C ASP A 57 -17.22 11.22 -2.35
N TYR A 58 -16.23 10.54 -1.74
CA TYR A 58 -16.26 9.10 -1.56
C TYR A 58 -17.43 8.67 -0.66
N ALA A 59 -17.58 9.30 0.51
CA ALA A 59 -18.68 9.02 1.44
C ALA A 59 -20.05 9.28 0.81
N ALA A 60 -20.19 10.38 0.07
CA ALA A 60 -21.43 10.68 -0.63
C ALA A 60 -21.78 9.65 -1.71
N ALA A 61 -20.77 9.10 -2.39
CA ALA A 61 -20.99 8.03 -3.37
C ALA A 61 -21.41 6.71 -2.70
N GLU A 62 -20.85 6.36 -1.54
CA GLU A 62 -21.27 5.19 -0.74
C GLU A 62 -22.73 5.32 -0.27
N ASP A 63 -23.14 6.52 0.15
CA ASP A 63 -24.52 6.79 0.54
C ASP A 63 -25.49 6.68 -0.66
N ALA A 64 -25.03 7.00 -1.88
CA ALA A 64 -25.85 6.96 -3.09
C ALA A 64 -25.99 5.57 -3.70
N GLY A 65 -25.06 4.64 -3.45
CA GLY A 65 -25.10 3.29 -3.99
C GLY A 65 -23.84 2.48 -3.72
N THR A 66 -23.81 1.24 -4.18
CA THR A 66 -22.62 0.39 -4.07
C THR A 66 -21.56 0.84 -5.07
N ILE A 67 -20.36 1.18 -4.59
CA ILE A 67 -19.22 1.46 -5.46
C ILE A 67 -18.78 0.17 -6.15
N VAL A 68 -18.72 0.17 -7.48
CA VAL A 68 -18.39 -0.99 -8.31
C VAL A 68 -17.12 -0.79 -9.14
N ALA A 69 -16.64 0.44 -9.29
CA ALA A 69 -15.35 0.74 -9.92
C ALA A 69 -14.87 2.15 -9.53
N ILE A 70 -13.56 2.34 -9.61
CA ILE A 70 -12.88 3.63 -9.53
C ILE A 70 -12.44 4.02 -10.95
N ALA A 71 -12.56 5.29 -11.32
CA ALA A 71 -12.13 5.77 -12.63
C ALA A 71 -11.19 6.97 -12.49
N HIS A 72 -10.20 7.05 -13.36
CA HIS A 72 -9.32 8.22 -13.49
C HIS A 72 -8.82 8.38 -14.94
N SER A 73 -8.23 9.54 -15.21
CA SER A 73 -7.67 9.82 -16.54
C SER A 73 -6.15 9.97 -16.48
N HIS A 74 -5.50 9.63 -17.61
CA HIS A 74 -4.10 9.92 -17.88
C HIS A 74 -4.00 11.02 -18.94
N PRO A 75 -3.77 12.29 -18.58
CA PRO A 75 -3.58 13.37 -19.53
C PRO A 75 -2.28 13.19 -20.34
N ASP A 76 -2.35 13.36 -21.66
CA ASP A 76 -1.20 13.26 -22.60
C ASP A 76 -0.40 11.96 -22.48
N ALA A 77 -1.02 10.90 -21.96
CA ALA A 77 -0.39 9.61 -21.70
C ALA A 77 -1.31 8.44 -22.10
N THR A 78 -0.73 7.25 -22.18
CA THR A 78 -1.49 6.04 -22.50
C THR A 78 -2.27 5.53 -21.27
N THR A 79 -3.23 4.62 -21.52
CA THR A 79 -3.98 3.94 -20.44
C THR A 79 -3.15 2.87 -19.69
N GLN A 80 -1.82 2.81 -19.93
CA GLN A 80 -0.97 1.86 -19.20
C GLN A 80 -0.93 2.23 -17.72
N PRO A 81 -1.36 1.33 -16.79
CA PRO A 81 -1.36 1.63 -15.37
C PRO A 81 0.06 1.84 -14.84
N SER A 82 0.23 2.81 -13.98
CA SER A 82 1.43 3.00 -13.17
C SER A 82 1.53 1.90 -12.09
N GLN A 83 2.69 1.80 -11.44
CA GLN A 83 2.83 0.90 -10.29
C GLN A 83 1.92 1.31 -9.12
N LEU A 84 1.67 2.61 -8.97
CA LEU A 84 0.76 3.14 -7.97
C LEU A 84 -0.69 2.73 -8.27
N ASP A 85 -1.13 2.84 -9.53
CA ASP A 85 -2.48 2.41 -9.94
C ASP A 85 -2.69 0.92 -9.65
N ILE A 86 -1.70 0.08 -10.00
CA ILE A 86 -1.78 -1.36 -9.75
C ILE A 86 -1.87 -1.64 -8.24
N ALA A 87 -1.04 -0.99 -7.42
CA ALA A 87 -1.03 -1.18 -5.98
C ALA A 87 -2.33 -0.71 -5.32
N GLN A 88 -2.83 0.44 -5.73
CA GLN A 88 -4.08 1.02 -5.23
C GLN A 88 -5.31 0.22 -5.69
N CYS A 89 -5.32 -0.28 -6.92
CA CYS A 89 -6.35 -1.19 -7.42
C CYS A 89 -6.40 -2.47 -6.58
N ASP A 90 -5.23 -3.07 -6.31
CA ASP A 90 -5.12 -4.24 -5.44
C ASP A 90 -5.57 -3.94 -4.00
N LEU A 91 -5.25 -2.75 -3.47
CA LEU A 91 -5.66 -2.34 -2.12
C LEU A 91 -7.17 -2.11 -2.02
N SER A 92 -7.77 -1.45 -3.01
CA SER A 92 -9.21 -1.16 -3.03
C SER A 92 -10.08 -2.38 -3.29
N GLN A 93 -9.52 -3.44 -3.88
CA GLN A 93 -10.23 -4.63 -4.35
C GLN A 93 -11.39 -4.31 -5.31
N LEU A 94 -11.33 -3.15 -5.96
CA LEU A 94 -12.30 -2.70 -6.96
C LEU A 94 -11.64 -2.65 -8.35
N PRO A 95 -12.38 -2.92 -9.43
CA PRO A 95 -11.94 -2.61 -10.78
C PRO A 95 -11.62 -1.13 -10.94
N TRP A 96 -10.55 -0.82 -11.67
CA TRP A 96 -10.17 0.55 -12.02
C TRP A 96 -10.32 0.77 -13.52
N VAL A 97 -10.89 1.91 -13.90
CA VAL A 97 -11.06 2.32 -15.29
C VAL A 97 -10.14 3.50 -15.58
N ILE A 98 -9.18 3.28 -16.45
CA ILE A 98 -8.21 4.28 -16.87
C ILE A 98 -8.59 4.76 -18.27
N VAL A 99 -8.76 6.06 -18.43
CA VAL A 99 -8.98 6.67 -19.76
C VAL A 99 -7.80 7.56 -20.11
N SER A 100 -7.35 7.54 -21.37
CA SER A 100 -6.40 8.54 -21.88
C SER A 100 -7.15 9.78 -22.38
N TRP A 101 -6.53 10.94 -22.27
CA TRP A 101 -7.04 12.16 -22.86
C TRP A 101 -5.88 12.98 -23.46
N PRO A 102 -5.97 13.44 -24.74
CA PRO A 102 -7.18 13.53 -25.58
C PRO A 102 -7.50 12.30 -26.45
N GLU A 103 -6.71 11.20 -26.45
CA GLU A 103 -6.86 10.07 -27.36
C GLU A 103 -8.19 9.32 -27.18
N GLY A 104 -8.69 9.25 -25.93
CA GLY A 104 -9.94 8.58 -25.60
C GLY A 104 -9.85 7.06 -25.50
N ASP A 105 -8.65 6.51 -25.38
CA ASP A 105 -8.45 5.08 -25.12
C ASP A 105 -8.93 4.71 -23.71
N ILE A 106 -9.33 3.46 -23.53
CA ILE A 106 -9.90 2.96 -22.28
C ILE A 106 -9.27 1.63 -21.91
N ARG A 107 -8.92 1.49 -20.66
CA ARG A 107 -8.45 0.24 -20.06
C ARG A 107 -9.17 -0.04 -18.75
N THR A 108 -9.52 -1.29 -18.51
CA THR A 108 -9.95 -1.75 -17.20
C THR A 108 -8.81 -2.54 -16.55
N LEU A 109 -8.41 -2.13 -15.36
CA LEU A 109 -7.48 -2.82 -14.48
C LEU A 109 -8.31 -3.58 -13.44
N MET A 110 -8.03 -4.87 -13.28
CA MET A 110 -8.66 -5.70 -12.25
C MET A 110 -7.71 -5.88 -11.07
N PRO A 111 -8.21 -5.86 -9.82
CA PRO A 111 -7.38 -6.21 -8.68
C PRO A 111 -6.86 -7.64 -8.80
N SER A 112 -5.63 -7.85 -8.36
CA SER A 112 -5.06 -9.20 -8.32
C SER A 112 -5.63 -9.99 -7.14
N GLU A 113 -5.70 -11.29 -7.31
CA GLU A 113 -6.06 -12.18 -6.22
C GLU A 113 -4.84 -12.47 -5.32
N GLY A 114 -5.07 -12.45 -4.01
CA GLY A 114 -4.08 -12.87 -3.02
C GLY A 114 -2.92 -11.90 -2.81
N ILE A 115 -1.90 -12.38 -2.11
CA ILE A 115 -0.71 -11.61 -1.77
C ILE A 115 0.30 -11.67 -2.92
N LYS A 116 0.82 -10.52 -3.34
CA LYS A 116 1.91 -10.46 -4.34
C LYS A 116 3.14 -11.24 -3.87
N PRO A 117 3.91 -11.84 -4.78
CA PRO A 117 5.15 -12.51 -4.43
C PRO A 117 6.04 -11.65 -3.53
N LEU A 118 6.67 -12.25 -2.53
CA LEU A 118 7.54 -11.51 -1.60
C LEU A 118 8.85 -11.03 -2.24
N LEU A 119 9.24 -11.60 -3.36
CA LEU A 119 10.46 -11.24 -4.10
C LEU A 119 10.12 -10.51 -5.39
N LYS A 120 10.97 -9.57 -5.78
CA LYS A 120 10.85 -8.77 -7.01
C LYS A 120 9.58 -7.92 -7.07
N ARG A 121 8.99 -7.60 -5.91
CA ARG A 121 7.86 -6.71 -5.81
C ARG A 121 8.33 -5.27 -6.02
N PRO A 122 7.67 -4.45 -6.86
CA PRO A 122 7.96 -3.03 -6.96
C PRO A 122 7.60 -2.31 -5.67
N PHE A 123 8.38 -1.28 -5.33
CA PHE A 123 8.14 -0.49 -4.12
C PHE A 123 7.02 0.53 -4.36
N VAL A 124 5.99 0.50 -3.52
CA VAL A 124 4.95 1.52 -3.44
C VAL A 124 4.75 1.86 -1.97
N HIS A 125 5.08 3.10 -1.59
CA HIS A 125 5.02 3.53 -0.19
C HIS A 125 3.62 3.36 0.38
N GLY A 126 3.53 2.85 1.61
CA GLY A 126 2.26 2.63 2.30
C GLY A 126 1.49 1.38 1.87
N ILE A 127 1.80 0.77 0.71
CA ILE A 127 1.09 -0.41 0.17
C ILE A 127 2.03 -1.60 -0.01
N TRP A 128 3.13 -1.42 -0.75
CA TRP A 128 4.15 -2.44 -0.99
C TRP A 128 5.53 -1.91 -0.58
N ASP A 129 5.71 -1.65 0.69
CA ASP A 129 6.92 -1.11 1.28
C ASP A 129 7.62 -2.10 2.23
N CYS A 130 8.59 -1.62 2.98
CA CYS A 130 9.36 -2.44 3.92
C CYS A 130 8.51 -3.02 5.06
N TYR A 131 7.46 -2.32 5.52
CA TYR A 131 6.57 -2.87 6.53
C TYR A 131 5.56 -3.86 5.92
N ALA A 132 5.05 -3.57 4.74
CA ALA A 132 4.16 -4.47 4.02
C ALA A 132 4.82 -5.83 3.74
N ILE A 133 6.14 -5.86 3.42
CA ILE A 133 6.85 -7.13 3.21
C ILE A 133 6.94 -7.94 4.51
N VAL A 134 7.07 -7.29 5.68
CA VAL A 134 7.04 -7.95 6.99
C VAL A 134 5.66 -8.55 7.24
N ARG A 135 4.60 -7.77 7.07
CA ARG A 135 3.21 -8.23 7.25
C ARG A 135 2.89 -9.43 6.37
N ASP A 136 3.22 -9.35 5.09
CA ASP A 136 2.94 -10.40 4.11
C ASP A 136 3.75 -11.67 4.40
N TRP A 137 5.00 -11.54 4.85
CA TRP A 137 5.80 -12.68 5.27
C TRP A 137 5.15 -13.38 6.47
N TYR A 138 4.74 -12.63 7.50
CA TYR A 138 4.07 -13.20 8.68
C TYR A 138 2.75 -13.90 8.31
N ARG A 139 1.98 -13.31 7.42
CA ARG A 139 0.74 -13.91 6.93
C ARG A 139 0.99 -15.21 6.17
N LEU A 140 1.98 -15.24 5.27
CA LEU A 140 2.26 -16.40 4.43
C LEU A 140 2.99 -17.53 5.18
N GLU A 141 3.98 -17.18 6.01
CA GLU A 141 4.88 -18.15 6.63
C GLU A 141 4.46 -18.56 8.04
N ARG A 142 3.66 -17.73 8.72
CA ARG A 142 3.24 -17.94 10.10
C ARG A 142 1.72 -17.99 10.29
N ASN A 143 0.95 -17.63 9.25
CA ASN A 143 -0.50 -17.45 9.33
C ASN A 143 -0.90 -16.43 10.41
N ILE A 144 -0.11 -15.36 10.56
CA ILE A 144 -0.32 -14.27 11.50
C ILE A 144 -0.65 -13.00 10.74
N GLU A 145 -1.80 -12.40 11.05
CA GLU A 145 -2.24 -11.11 10.51
C GLU A 145 -1.71 -9.97 11.39
N LEU A 146 -0.66 -9.30 10.96
CA LEU A 146 -0.17 -8.11 11.63
C LEU A 146 -1.03 -6.89 11.26
N PRO A 147 -1.27 -5.96 12.22
CA PRO A 147 -2.02 -4.75 11.95
C PRO A 147 -1.36 -3.90 10.88
N ASP A 148 -2.15 -3.19 10.08
CA ASP A 148 -1.65 -2.15 9.18
C ASP A 148 -1.70 -0.80 9.88
N PHE A 149 -0.58 -0.09 9.85
CA PHE A 149 -0.48 1.25 10.42
C PHE A 149 -0.41 2.28 9.29
N PRO A 150 -1.22 3.36 9.35
CA PRO A 150 -1.11 4.47 8.42
C PRO A 150 0.30 5.06 8.45
N ARG A 151 0.88 5.23 7.27
CA ARG A 151 2.22 5.79 7.11
C ARG A 151 2.29 6.61 5.82
N THR A 152 2.44 7.91 5.97
CA THR A 152 2.61 8.81 4.86
C THR A 152 4.08 8.92 4.47
N ASP A 153 4.39 9.15 3.20
CA ASP A 153 5.79 9.22 2.75
C ASP A 153 6.57 10.27 3.54
N GLY A 154 7.83 9.97 3.85
CA GLY A 154 8.72 10.85 4.60
C GLY A 154 8.36 11.06 6.09
N TRP A 155 7.51 10.20 6.70
CA TRP A 155 7.16 10.30 8.13
C TRP A 155 8.40 10.39 9.04
N TRP A 156 9.46 9.65 8.73
CA TRP A 156 10.75 9.68 9.47
C TRP A 156 11.48 11.02 9.42
N ASN A 157 11.19 11.88 8.45
CA ASN A 157 11.76 13.23 8.34
C ASN A 157 10.98 14.24 9.18
N ARG A 158 9.77 13.91 9.59
CA ARG A 158 8.92 14.73 10.47
C ARG A 158 9.09 14.41 11.95
N GLY A 159 10.04 13.50 12.28
CA GLY A 159 10.31 13.08 13.66
C GLY A 159 9.30 12.06 14.21
N GLU A 160 8.50 11.45 13.33
CA GLU A 160 7.66 10.33 13.72
C GLU A 160 8.52 9.07 13.81
N ASN A 161 8.36 8.27 14.88
CA ASN A 161 9.08 7.02 15.08
C ASN A 161 8.11 5.84 15.11
N LEU A 162 7.47 5.57 13.95
CA LEU A 162 6.35 4.66 13.85
C LEU A 162 6.71 3.22 14.28
N TYR A 163 7.90 2.74 13.94
CA TYR A 163 8.32 1.40 14.35
C TYR A 163 8.37 1.27 15.86
N MET A 164 9.04 2.22 16.55
CA MET A 164 9.20 2.16 18.00
C MET A 164 7.90 2.47 18.76
N GLN A 165 6.97 3.19 18.14
CA GLN A 165 5.66 3.48 18.72
C GLN A 165 4.70 2.28 18.64
N HIS A 166 4.83 1.44 17.61
CA HIS A 166 3.81 0.46 17.28
C HIS A 166 4.22 -1.02 17.44
N TYR A 167 5.52 -1.34 17.59
CA TYR A 167 5.95 -2.74 17.61
C TYR A 167 5.26 -3.56 18.72
N ALA A 168 5.09 -3.00 19.90
CA ALA A 168 4.47 -3.69 21.03
C ALA A 168 2.98 -3.99 20.77
N SER A 169 2.24 -3.02 20.19
CA SER A 169 0.83 -3.22 19.82
C SER A 169 0.65 -4.18 18.65
N ALA A 170 1.70 -4.36 17.84
CA ALA A 170 1.73 -5.36 16.77
C ALA A 170 2.13 -6.77 17.24
N GLY A 171 2.34 -6.97 18.56
CA GLY A 171 2.66 -8.27 19.14
C GLY A 171 4.16 -8.60 19.21
N PHE A 172 5.03 -7.58 19.12
CA PHE A 172 6.47 -7.78 19.18
C PHE A 172 7.07 -7.33 20.51
N ILE A 173 8.15 -7.98 20.90
CA ILE A 173 9.02 -7.55 22.00
C ILE A 173 10.45 -7.35 21.47
N GLU A 174 11.20 -6.48 22.12
CA GLU A 174 12.64 -6.37 21.86
C GLU A 174 13.35 -7.63 22.32
N CYS A 175 14.26 -8.13 21.49
CA CYS A 175 15.05 -9.28 21.86
C CYS A 175 16.56 -9.03 21.68
N SER A 176 17.35 -9.72 22.49
CA SER A 176 18.80 -9.77 22.42
C SER A 176 19.25 -11.22 22.32
N GLY A 177 20.39 -11.46 21.71
CA GLY A 177 20.96 -12.79 21.55
C GLY A 177 20.88 -13.30 20.13
N GLU A 178 20.80 -14.61 19.97
CA GLU A 178 20.82 -15.26 18.65
C GLU A 178 19.52 -14.95 17.85
N LEU A 179 19.71 -14.55 16.59
CA LEU A 179 18.62 -14.28 15.66
C LEU A 179 17.88 -15.58 15.30
N GLN A 180 16.58 -15.50 15.27
CA GLN A 180 15.67 -16.58 14.86
C GLN A 180 14.92 -16.20 13.58
N THR A 181 14.61 -17.20 12.75
CA THR A 181 13.78 -16.98 11.57
C THR A 181 12.44 -16.37 11.96
N GLY A 182 12.14 -15.22 11.36
CA GLY A 182 10.97 -14.40 11.67
C GLY A 182 11.29 -13.17 12.52
N ASP A 183 12.45 -13.05 13.15
CA ASP A 183 12.83 -11.82 13.83
C ASP A 183 12.77 -10.65 12.86
N VAL A 184 12.16 -9.54 13.28
CA VAL A 184 12.07 -8.31 12.51
C VAL A 184 13.23 -7.40 12.89
N ILE A 185 14.01 -7.03 11.88
CA ILE A 185 15.18 -6.19 12.00
C ILE A 185 14.76 -4.77 11.68
N ILE A 186 14.78 -3.89 12.68
CA ILE A 186 14.49 -2.46 12.52
C ILE A 186 15.81 -1.71 12.34
N MET A 187 15.85 -0.92 11.28
CA MET A 187 17.07 -0.24 10.83
C MET A 187 16.84 1.26 10.61
N GLN A 188 17.91 2.02 10.75
CA GLN A 188 17.95 3.45 10.45
C GLN A 188 18.81 3.68 9.21
N VAL A 189 18.19 4.05 8.10
CA VAL A 189 18.85 4.20 6.81
C VAL A 189 18.71 5.65 6.32
N GLN A 190 19.79 6.41 6.39
CA GLN A 190 19.84 7.82 5.95
C GLN A 190 18.69 8.69 6.48
N ALA A 191 18.27 8.47 7.71
CA ALA A 191 17.16 9.15 8.36
C ALA A 191 17.51 9.46 9.81
N ARG A 192 16.73 10.34 10.48
CA ARG A 192 16.88 10.62 11.91
C ARG A 192 16.24 9.56 12.79
N GLU A 193 15.15 8.99 12.29
CA GLU A 193 14.37 7.95 12.96
C GLU A 193 14.54 6.60 12.26
N PRO A 194 14.36 5.46 12.95
CA PRO A 194 14.31 4.14 12.35
C PRO A 194 13.22 4.09 11.29
N ASN A 195 13.59 3.85 10.04
CA ASN A 195 12.71 4.00 8.89
C ASN A 195 12.67 2.79 7.96
N HIS A 196 13.36 1.72 8.31
CA HIS A 196 13.41 0.52 7.49
C HIS A 196 13.27 -0.75 8.31
N ALA A 197 12.60 -1.74 7.74
CA ALA A 197 12.41 -3.05 8.35
C ALA A 197 12.75 -4.18 7.37
N GLY A 198 13.19 -5.30 7.93
CA GLY A 198 13.35 -6.56 7.22
C GLY A 198 13.04 -7.74 8.13
N VAL A 199 12.81 -8.91 7.53
CA VAL A 199 12.58 -10.17 8.25
C VAL A 199 13.82 -11.05 8.13
N TYR A 200 14.34 -11.52 9.25
CA TYR A 200 15.42 -12.50 9.26
C TYR A 200 14.89 -13.86 8.82
N LEU A 201 15.55 -14.47 7.82
CA LEU A 201 15.11 -15.74 7.22
C LEU A 201 15.90 -16.96 7.72
N GLY A 202 16.88 -16.76 8.59
CA GLY A 202 17.88 -17.78 8.93
C GLY A 202 19.13 -17.66 8.05
N ASP A 203 20.17 -18.39 8.41
CA ASP A 203 21.43 -18.52 7.65
C ASP A 203 22.07 -17.19 7.24
N GLY A 204 21.91 -16.15 8.06
CA GLY A 204 22.43 -14.82 7.77
C GLY A 204 21.72 -14.08 6.64
N LEU A 205 20.50 -14.47 6.27
CA LEU A 205 19.71 -13.83 5.22
C LEU A 205 18.58 -12.97 5.79
N MET A 206 18.29 -11.87 5.13
CA MET A 206 17.20 -10.97 5.44
C MET A 206 16.35 -10.70 4.17
N LEU A 207 15.03 -10.79 4.31
CA LEU A 207 14.08 -10.30 3.31
C LEU A 207 13.76 -8.85 3.63
N HIS A 208 13.86 -7.96 2.66
CA HIS A 208 13.50 -6.57 2.83
C HIS A 208 13.05 -5.91 1.53
N HIS A 209 12.54 -4.69 1.63
CA HIS A 209 12.07 -3.91 0.48
C HIS A 209 12.54 -2.45 0.61
N MET A 210 13.61 -2.11 -0.09
CA MET A 210 14.16 -0.75 -0.10
C MET A 210 13.38 0.17 -1.03
N TYR A 211 13.29 1.44 -0.65
CA TYR A 211 12.73 2.49 -1.49
C TYR A 211 13.41 2.52 -2.86
N GLY A 212 12.60 2.58 -3.93
CA GLY A 212 13.06 2.62 -5.32
C GLY A 212 13.70 1.33 -5.85
N GLN A 213 13.61 0.22 -5.10
CA GLN A 213 14.14 -1.07 -5.50
C GLN A 213 13.06 -2.15 -5.48
N LEU A 214 13.34 -3.28 -6.10
CA LEU A 214 12.52 -4.47 -5.96
C LEU A 214 12.82 -5.16 -4.63
N SER A 215 11.80 -5.73 -3.99
CA SER A 215 11.98 -6.54 -2.78
C SER A 215 12.95 -7.71 -3.04
N ASN A 216 13.84 -7.96 -2.10
CA ASN A 216 14.93 -8.91 -2.29
C ASN A 216 15.35 -9.61 -0.99
N ARG A 217 16.03 -10.75 -1.13
CA ARG A 217 16.82 -11.38 -0.07
C ARG A 217 18.26 -10.94 -0.17
N VAL A 218 18.83 -10.52 0.93
CA VAL A 218 20.21 -10.05 1.04
C VAL A 218 20.89 -10.70 2.23
N SER A 219 22.23 -10.72 2.22
CA SER A 219 23.01 -11.09 3.41
C SER A 219 22.81 -10.04 4.50
N TYR A 220 22.40 -10.47 5.69
CA TYR A 220 22.32 -9.63 6.88
C TYR A 220 23.72 -9.55 7.52
N SER A 221 24.56 -8.69 6.98
CA SER A 221 25.93 -8.47 7.43
C SER A 221 26.38 -7.04 7.17
N GLY A 222 27.48 -6.63 7.78
CA GLY A 222 28.13 -5.34 7.56
C GLY A 222 27.14 -4.17 7.54
N TYR A 223 26.89 -3.61 6.36
CA TYR A 223 26.03 -2.44 6.16
C TYR A 223 24.70 -2.50 6.91
N TRP A 224 24.01 -3.64 6.89
CA TRP A 224 22.71 -3.80 7.52
C TRP A 224 22.81 -3.93 9.04
N GLN A 225 23.80 -4.68 9.53
CA GLN A 225 24.06 -4.84 10.97
C GLN A 225 24.43 -3.51 11.62
N GLU A 226 25.29 -2.71 10.97
CA GLU A 226 25.69 -1.38 11.45
C GLU A 226 24.51 -0.39 11.56
N ARG A 227 23.43 -0.60 10.83
CA ARG A 227 22.22 0.24 10.81
C ARG A 227 21.09 -0.31 11.65
N THR A 228 21.26 -1.48 12.21
CA THR A 228 20.26 -2.09 13.07
C THR A 228 20.14 -1.34 14.37
N ILE A 229 18.94 -0.92 14.71
CA ILE A 229 18.60 -0.23 15.96
C ILE A 229 18.10 -1.23 16.99
N VAL A 230 17.21 -2.15 16.57
CA VAL A 230 16.61 -3.15 17.45
C VAL A 230 16.20 -4.39 16.65
N ILE A 231 16.23 -5.52 17.29
CA ILE A 231 15.65 -6.78 16.81
C ILE A 231 14.35 -7.01 17.59
N LEU A 232 13.28 -7.30 16.86
CA LEU A 232 11.96 -7.51 17.42
C LEU A 232 11.54 -8.96 17.16
N ARG A 233 11.04 -9.63 18.19
CA ARG A 233 10.50 -10.99 18.09
C ARG A 233 9.02 -10.98 18.34
N TYR A 234 8.25 -11.65 17.49
CA TYR A 234 6.82 -11.83 17.70
C TYR A 234 6.56 -12.78 18.87
N THR A 235 5.64 -12.40 19.74
CA THR A 235 5.15 -13.23 20.83
C THR A 235 3.63 -13.25 20.79
N GLU A 236 3.03 -14.42 20.93
CA GLU A 236 1.57 -14.49 21.10
C GLU A 236 1.16 -13.75 22.36
N LEU A 237 0.14 -12.92 22.28
CA LEU A 237 -0.35 -12.08 23.41
C LEU A 237 -0.65 -12.89 24.67
N ASN A 238 -0.85 -14.21 24.56
CA ASN A 238 -1.08 -15.11 25.71
C ASN A 238 0.17 -15.39 26.55
N GLU A 239 1.38 -15.19 26.02
CA GLU A 239 2.63 -15.38 26.79
C GLU A 239 3.01 -14.16 27.64
N ILE A 240 2.55 -12.96 27.27
CA ILE A 240 2.85 -11.73 28.02
C ILE A 240 2.18 -11.73 29.42
N GLY A 241 1.03 -12.39 29.55
CA GLY A 241 0.32 -12.53 30.83
C GLY A 241 1.04 -13.40 31.87
N PHE A 242 1.90 -14.32 31.45
CA PHE A 242 2.61 -15.23 32.37
C PHE A 242 3.90 -14.61 32.95
N PHE A 243 4.53 -13.67 32.26
CA PHE A 243 5.77 -13.02 32.73
C PHE A 243 5.56 -11.93 33.76
N LEU A 244 4.34 -11.39 33.89
CA LEU A 244 4.01 -10.32 34.85
C LEU A 244 3.52 -10.86 36.21
N ILE A 245 3.28 -12.17 36.34
CA ILE A 245 2.74 -12.79 37.58
C ILE A 245 3.82 -13.55 38.39
N SER A 246 5.04 -13.66 37.86
CA SER A 246 6.15 -14.38 38.52
C SER A 246 7.33 -13.48 38.92
N LYS A 247 7.02 -12.34 39.54
CA LYS A 247 8.02 -11.56 40.33
C LYS A 247 7.43 -11.17 41.66
#